data_77e1c981ff028cd17abce19fb3395db4
#
_entry.id   77e1c981ff028cd17abce19fb3395db4
#
_cell.length_a   1.000
_cell.length_b   1.000
_cell.length_c   1.000
_cell.angle_alpha   90.00
_cell.angle_beta   90.00
_cell.angle_gamma   90.00
#
_symmetry.space_group_name_H-M   'P 1'
#
loop_
_entity.id
_entity.type
_entity.pdbx_description
1 polymer ?
#
loop_
_entity_poly.entity_id
_entity_poly.type
_entity_poly.pdbx_seq_one_letter_code
_entity_poly.pdbx_strand_id
1 'polypeptide(L)'
;MRYMLDTNICIYIIKGNPPQVLDRLKTLTQGSAVMSVVTYAELRAGLELQSANRAQDERALAFLTSRIPVLPFNESAAQCFGVMRAALRERNRNTMDRLIAAHAVSVGITLVTNNEADFKDYPGLVVENWAPSAAATAPSKVSKKAPARKPPTKV
;
A
#
# COMPACT_ATOMS: atom_id res chain seq x y z
N MET A 1 -11.78 4.60 -13.16
CA MET A 1 -10.80 5.13 -12.20
C MET A 1 -9.60 4.21 -12.18
N ARG A 2 -8.38 4.71 -12.20
CA ARG A 2 -7.16 3.89 -12.18
C ARG A 2 -6.38 4.12 -10.90
N TYR A 3 -5.62 3.12 -10.48
CA TYR A 3 -4.86 3.11 -9.24
C TYR A 3 -3.40 2.74 -9.50
N MET A 4 -2.48 3.46 -8.89
CA MET A 4 -1.08 3.06 -8.81
C MET A 4 -0.82 2.46 -7.43
N LEU A 5 -0.29 1.24 -7.39
CA LEU A 5 -0.05 0.54 -6.15
C LEU A 5 1.37 0.82 -5.64
N ASP A 6 1.47 1.22 -4.38
CA ASP A 6 2.71 1.36 -3.64
C ASP A 6 3.35 -0.03 -3.37
N THR A 7 4.62 -0.05 -3.07
CA THR A 7 5.41 -1.26 -2.81
C THR A 7 4.81 -2.11 -1.69
N ASN A 8 4.40 -1.51 -0.57
CA ASN A 8 3.79 -2.24 0.53
C ASN A 8 2.45 -2.88 0.15
N ILE A 9 1.65 -2.20 -0.65
CA ILE A 9 0.38 -2.74 -1.16
C ILE A 9 0.63 -3.95 -2.06
N CYS A 10 1.63 -3.89 -2.93
CA CYS A 10 2.04 -5.03 -3.76
C CYS A 10 2.50 -6.23 -2.90
N ILE A 11 3.27 -5.97 -1.84
CA ILE A 11 3.69 -7.01 -0.88
C ILE A 11 2.49 -7.63 -0.17
N TYR A 12 1.49 -6.83 0.23
CA TYR A 12 0.26 -7.33 0.85
C TYR A 12 -0.52 -8.25 -0.10
N ILE A 13 -0.60 -7.89 -1.39
CA ILE A 13 -1.25 -8.71 -2.42
C ILE A 13 -0.51 -10.05 -2.57
N ILE A 14 0.82 -10.03 -2.68
CA ILE A 14 1.65 -11.24 -2.80
C ILE A 14 1.46 -12.16 -1.59
N LYS A 15 1.43 -11.59 -0.39
CA LYS A 15 1.28 -12.36 0.87
C LYS A 15 -0.18 -12.73 1.18
N GLY A 16 -1.16 -12.12 0.49
CA GLY A 16 -2.58 -12.27 0.80
C GLY A 16 -2.98 -11.74 2.19
N ASN A 17 -2.18 -10.83 2.75
CA ASN A 17 -2.39 -10.31 4.11
C ASN A 17 -1.97 -8.82 4.19
N PRO A 18 -2.86 -7.92 4.66
CA PRO A 18 -4.23 -8.18 5.13
C PRO A 18 -5.18 -8.49 3.94
N PRO A 19 -6.18 -9.38 4.14
CA PRO A 19 -7.05 -9.87 3.06
C PRO A 19 -7.85 -8.77 2.37
N GLN A 20 -8.19 -7.68 3.06
CA GLN A 20 -8.95 -6.55 2.55
C GLN A 20 -8.32 -5.92 1.31
N VAL A 21 -6.98 -5.89 1.25
CA VAL A 21 -6.24 -5.34 0.09
C VAL A 21 -6.49 -6.20 -1.15
N LEU A 22 -6.38 -7.53 -1.01
CA LEU A 22 -6.65 -8.45 -2.10
C LEU A 22 -8.12 -8.45 -2.50
N ASP A 23 -9.04 -8.37 -1.54
CA ASP A 23 -10.48 -8.32 -1.80
C ASP A 23 -10.85 -7.04 -2.55
N ARG A 24 -10.27 -5.90 -2.18
CA ARG A 24 -10.46 -4.64 -2.91
C ARG A 24 -9.94 -4.76 -4.35
N LEU A 25 -8.76 -5.34 -4.55
CA LEU A 25 -8.19 -5.56 -5.89
C LEU A 25 -9.11 -6.41 -6.77
N LYS A 26 -9.72 -7.47 -6.22
CA LYS A 26 -10.64 -8.37 -6.94
C LYS A 26 -11.91 -7.67 -7.43
N THR A 27 -12.33 -6.58 -6.79
CA THR A 27 -13.49 -5.79 -7.22
C THR A 27 -13.20 -4.90 -8.43
N LEU A 28 -11.94 -4.72 -8.80
CA LEU A 28 -11.54 -3.84 -9.89
C LEU A 28 -11.57 -4.57 -11.24
N THR A 29 -11.89 -3.82 -12.28
CA THR A 29 -11.72 -4.27 -13.66
C THR A 29 -10.24 -4.48 -13.95
N GLN A 30 -9.91 -5.53 -14.69
CA GLN A 30 -8.52 -5.80 -15.09
C GLN A 30 -7.90 -4.57 -15.79
N GLY A 31 -6.66 -4.24 -15.43
CA GLY A 31 -5.94 -3.06 -15.93
C GLY A 31 -6.30 -1.74 -15.23
N SER A 32 -7.21 -1.75 -14.24
CA SER A 32 -7.48 -0.56 -13.41
C SER A 32 -6.42 -0.31 -12.35
N ALA A 33 -5.66 -1.34 -11.95
CA ALA A 33 -4.50 -1.22 -11.07
C ALA A 33 -3.22 -1.38 -11.87
N VAL A 34 -2.24 -0.54 -11.59
CA VAL A 34 -0.90 -0.53 -12.21
C VAL A 34 0.15 -0.33 -11.12
N MET A 35 1.42 -0.55 -11.45
CA MET A 35 2.53 -0.17 -10.58
C MET A 35 3.55 0.68 -11.34
N SER A 36 4.28 1.51 -10.61
CA SER A 36 5.45 2.20 -11.13
C SER A 36 6.59 1.22 -11.38
N VAL A 37 7.43 1.46 -12.39
CA VAL A 37 8.72 0.76 -12.52
C VAL A 37 9.60 0.95 -11.29
N VAL A 38 9.43 2.03 -10.53
CA VAL A 38 10.11 2.27 -9.25
C VAL A 38 9.66 1.24 -8.20
N THR A 39 8.35 1.03 -8.06
CA THR A 39 7.77 -0.03 -7.21
C THR A 39 8.29 -1.41 -7.63
N TYR A 40 8.32 -1.69 -8.94
CA TYR A 40 8.86 -2.94 -9.45
C TYR A 40 10.35 -3.11 -9.09
N ALA A 41 11.15 -2.03 -9.18
CA ALA A 41 12.56 -2.07 -8.80
C ALA A 41 12.75 -2.38 -7.30
N GLU A 42 11.93 -1.82 -6.42
CA GLU A 42 11.97 -2.14 -4.99
C GLU A 42 11.59 -3.60 -4.71
N LEU A 43 10.56 -4.12 -5.39
CA LEU A 43 10.19 -5.54 -5.28
C LEU A 43 11.32 -6.47 -5.78
N ARG A 44 11.97 -6.12 -6.89
CA ARG A 44 13.16 -6.83 -7.40
C ARG A 44 14.30 -6.80 -6.40
N ALA A 45 14.61 -5.62 -5.83
CA ALA A 45 15.65 -5.48 -4.82
C ALA A 45 15.36 -6.35 -3.58
N GLY A 46 14.10 -6.42 -3.15
CA GLY A 46 13.67 -7.29 -2.05
C GLY A 46 13.95 -8.77 -2.33
N LEU A 47 13.72 -9.23 -3.56
CA LEU A 47 14.05 -10.59 -3.98
C LEU A 47 15.56 -10.89 -3.90
N GLU A 48 16.40 -9.94 -4.33
CA GLU A 48 17.86 -10.11 -4.31
C GLU A 48 18.43 -10.13 -2.89
N LEU A 49 17.87 -9.32 -2.00
CA LEU A 49 18.46 -9.06 -0.68
C LEU A 49 17.90 -9.96 0.43
N GLN A 50 16.64 -10.38 0.35
CA GLN A 50 15.92 -10.93 1.51
C GLN A 50 15.12 -12.20 1.23
N SER A 51 15.14 -12.74 0.01
CA SER A 51 14.33 -13.90 -0.32
C SER A 51 14.90 -15.18 0.28
N ALA A 52 14.19 -15.78 1.22
CA ALA A 52 14.48 -17.11 1.76
C ALA A 52 14.12 -18.24 0.75
N ASN A 53 13.14 -17.97 -0.14
CA ASN A 53 12.72 -18.92 -1.19
C ASN A 53 12.58 -18.18 -2.52
N ARG A 54 13.71 -17.87 -3.12
CA ARG A 54 13.81 -17.06 -4.35
C ARG A 54 12.90 -17.56 -5.47
N ALA A 55 12.87 -18.86 -5.71
CA ALA A 55 12.09 -19.42 -6.82
C ALA A 55 10.56 -19.22 -6.61
N GLN A 56 10.09 -19.28 -5.38
CA GLN A 56 8.69 -19.00 -5.05
C GLN A 56 8.36 -17.52 -5.19
N ASP A 57 9.21 -16.66 -4.66
CA ASP A 57 9.01 -15.21 -4.69
C ASP A 57 9.12 -14.66 -6.12
N GLU A 58 10.00 -15.21 -6.95
CA GLU A 58 10.10 -14.89 -8.39
C GLU A 58 8.78 -15.23 -9.11
N ARG A 59 8.19 -16.39 -8.85
CA ARG A 59 6.90 -16.79 -9.42
C ARG A 59 5.77 -15.88 -8.94
N ALA A 60 5.77 -15.50 -7.66
CA ALA A 60 4.78 -14.59 -7.09
C ALA A 60 4.86 -13.19 -7.74
N LEU A 61 6.07 -12.67 -7.94
CA LEU A 61 6.28 -11.40 -8.63
C LEU A 61 5.87 -11.49 -10.11
N ALA A 62 6.21 -12.55 -10.80
CA ALA A 62 5.78 -12.77 -12.19
C ALA A 62 4.26 -12.85 -12.32
N PHE A 63 3.59 -13.53 -11.37
CA PHE A 63 2.13 -13.57 -11.31
C PHE A 63 1.54 -12.17 -11.07
N LEU A 64 2.11 -11.42 -10.13
CA LEU A 64 1.66 -10.06 -9.83
C LEU A 64 1.74 -9.17 -11.09
N THR A 65 2.88 -9.16 -11.78
CA THR A 65 3.10 -8.32 -12.98
C THR A 65 2.25 -8.74 -14.19
N SER A 66 1.81 -10.00 -14.25
CA SER A 66 0.86 -10.44 -15.27
C SER A 66 -0.54 -9.84 -15.09
N ARG A 67 -0.88 -9.38 -13.89
CA ARG A 67 -2.17 -8.80 -13.53
C ARG A 67 -2.13 -7.29 -13.36
N ILE A 68 -1.01 -6.78 -12.88
CA ILE A 68 -0.78 -5.37 -12.56
C ILE A 68 0.37 -4.88 -13.46
N PRO A 69 0.05 -4.21 -14.58
CA PRO A 69 1.06 -3.72 -15.52
C PRO A 69 2.05 -2.75 -14.85
N VAL A 70 3.31 -2.88 -15.24
CA VAL A 70 4.38 -1.96 -14.84
C VAL A 70 4.44 -0.80 -15.80
N LEU A 71 4.28 0.43 -15.31
CA LEU A 71 4.37 1.64 -16.12
C LEU A 71 5.79 2.21 -16.10
N PRO A 72 6.33 2.66 -17.25
CA PRO A 72 7.64 3.29 -17.32
C PRO A 72 7.60 4.69 -16.70
N PHE A 73 8.65 5.04 -15.94
CA PHE A 73 8.87 6.38 -15.43
C PHE A 73 9.45 7.26 -16.56
N ASN A 74 8.66 8.17 -17.08
CA ASN A 74 8.99 8.99 -18.23
C ASN A 74 9.35 10.45 -17.86
N GLU A 75 9.60 11.29 -18.87
CA GLU A 75 9.96 12.71 -18.68
C GLU A 75 8.89 13.48 -17.90
N SER A 76 7.60 13.23 -18.15
CA SER A 76 6.52 13.90 -17.42
C SER A 76 6.56 13.56 -15.93
N ALA A 77 6.82 12.30 -15.58
CA ALA A 77 7.01 11.88 -14.20
C ALA A 77 8.25 12.52 -13.57
N ALA A 78 9.34 12.68 -14.33
CA ALA A 78 10.55 13.37 -13.87
C ALA A 78 10.30 14.86 -13.60
N GLN A 79 9.50 15.52 -14.42
CA GLN A 79 9.10 16.92 -14.19
C GLN A 79 8.27 17.05 -12.92
N CYS A 80 7.27 16.17 -12.70
CA CYS A 80 6.50 16.13 -11.46
C CYS A 80 7.39 15.90 -10.24
N PHE A 81 8.38 15.00 -10.34
CA PHE A 81 9.36 14.78 -9.28
C PHE A 81 10.13 16.04 -8.91
N GLY A 82 10.59 16.80 -9.89
CA GLY A 82 11.28 18.07 -9.69
C GLY A 82 10.42 19.07 -8.90
N VAL A 83 9.15 19.23 -9.28
CA VAL A 83 8.20 20.10 -8.59
C VAL A 83 7.98 19.64 -7.14
N MET A 84 7.74 18.35 -6.93
CA MET A 84 7.53 17.80 -5.58
C MET A 84 8.75 17.95 -4.69
N ARG A 85 9.94 17.72 -5.24
CA ARG A 85 11.20 17.87 -4.51
C ARG A 85 11.42 19.34 -4.09
N ALA A 86 11.10 20.30 -4.95
CA ALA A 86 11.21 21.72 -4.63
C ALA A 86 10.19 22.14 -3.55
N ALA A 87 8.94 21.66 -3.64
CA ALA A 87 7.87 22.00 -2.71
C ALA A 87 8.13 21.45 -1.29
N LEU A 88 8.79 20.30 -1.18
CA LEU A 88 9.05 19.60 0.09
C LEU A 88 10.53 19.43 0.40
N ARG A 89 11.36 20.38 -0.02
CA ARG A 89 12.82 20.32 0.08
C ARG A 89 13.35 20.15 1.51
N GLU A 90 12.65 20.68 2.50
CA GLU A 90 13.05 20.66 3.90
C GLU A 90 12.65 19.38 4.63
N ARG A 91 11.88 18.50 3.98
CA ARG A 91 11.45 17.23 4.56
C ARG A 91 12.35 16.10 4.06
N ASN A 92 13.01 15.42 4.99
CA ASN A 92 13.79 14.22 4.68
C ASN A 92 12.83 13.05 4.45
N ARG A 93 12.29 12.94 3.22
CA ARG A 93 11.39 11.86 2.81
C ARG A 93 12.13 10.86 1.92
N ASN A 94 11.67 9.62 1.95
CA ASN A 94 12.20 8.57 1.09
C ASN A 94 12.10 8.99 -0.38
N THR A 95 13.21 8.89 -1.10
CA THR A 95 13.29 9.26 -2.52
C THR A 95 12.42 8.37 -3.38
N MET A 96 12.32 7.06 -3.06
CA MET A 96 11.48 6.12 -3.81
C MET A 96 10.00 6.48 -3.68
N ASP A 97 9.51 6.80 -2.47
CA ASP A 97 8.14 7.26 -2.25
C ASP A 97 7.83 8.51 -3.07
N ARG A 98 8.79 9.45 -3.14
CA ARG A 98 8.64 10.68 -3.93
C ARG A 98 8.58 10.40 -5.42
N LEU A 99 9.37 9.45 -5.93
CA LEU A 99 9.31 9.02 -7.33
C LEU A 99 7.97 8.35 -7.65
N ILE A 100 7.47 7.47 -6.77
CA ILE A 100 6.18 6.82 -6.93
C ILE A 100 5.04 7.85 -6.92
N ALA A 101 5.07 8.81 -5.98
CA ALA A 101 4.10 9.90 -5.91
C ALA A 101 4.09 10.75 -7.18
N ALA A 102 5.27 11.16 -7.65
CA ALA A 102 5.42 11.94 -8.87
C ALA A 102 4.91 11.19 -10.10
N HIS A 103 5.14 9.89 -10.17
CA HIS A 103 4.63 9.05 -11.25
C HIS A 103 3.09 8.99 -11.23
N ALA A 104 2.47 8.78 -10.07
CA ALA A 104 1.01 8.76 -9.93
C ALA A 104 0.38 10.10 -10.38
N VAL A 105 0.97 11.23 -9.98
CA VAL A 105 0.51 12.57 -10.38
C VAL A 105 0.66 12.78 -11.88
N SER A 106 1.81 12.38 -12.47
CA SER A 106 2.08 12.60 -13.90
C SER A 106 1.08 11.89 -14.83
N VAL A 107 0.51 10.76 -14.38
CA VAL A 107 -0.49 10.00 -15.12
C VAL A 107 -1.92 10.24 -14.62
N GLY A 108 -2.11 11.12 -13.63
CA GLY A 108 -3.42 11.54 -13.14
C GLY A 108 -4.23 10.43 -12.45
N ILE A 109 -3.57 9.53 -11.71
CA ILE A 109 -4.24 8.40 -11.06
C ILE A 109 -4.01 8.42 -9.54
N THR A 110 -4.90 7.73 -8.80
CA THR A 110 -4.82 7.64 -7.34
C THR A 110 -3.70 6.70 -6.91
N LEU A 111 -2.86 7.13 -5.97
CA LEU A 111 -1.88 6.27 -5.31
C LEU A 111 -2.55 5.49 -4.20
N VAL A 112 -2.34 4.17 -4.17
CA VAL A 112 -2.80 3.30 -3.08
C VAL A 112 -1.62 2.97 -2.20
N THR A 113 -1.71 3.37 -0.92
CA THR A 113 -0.68 3.12 0.09
C THR A 113 -1.31 2.92 1.46
N ASN A 114 -0.67 2.16 2.34
CA ASN A 114 -1.02 2.09 3.76
C ASN A 114 -0.25 3.11 4.61
N ASN A 115 0.70 3.81 4.03
CA ASN A 115 1.54 4.80 4.69
C ASN A 115 1.15 6.23 4.27
N GLU A 116 -0.11 6.60 4.53
CA GLU A 116 -0.68 7.89 4.15
C GLU A 116 0.15 9.09 4.67
N ALA A 117 0.80 8.93 5.84
CA ALA A 117 1.59 9.99 6.46
C ALA A 117 2.81 10.39 5.61
N ASP A 118 3.46 9.45 4.94
CA ASP A 118 4.63 9.71 4.10
C ASP A 118 4.26 10.33 2.76
N PHE A 119 3.03 10.11 2.30
CA PHE A 119 2.50 10.67 1.06
C PHE A 119 1.67 11.95 1.25
N LYS A 120 1.42 12.32 2.51
CA LYS A 120 0.73 13.56 2.85
C LYS A 120 1.48 14.78 2.31
N ASP A 121 0.74 15.76 1.82
CA ASP A 121 1.23 17.05 1.37
C ASP A 121 2.00 17.04 0.03
N TYR A 122 2.07 15.95 -0.71
CA TYR A 122 2.59 16.01 -2.08
C TYR A 122 1.61 16.75 -3.00
N PRO A 123 2.07 17.79 -3.73
CA PRO A 123 1.20 18.58 -4.59
C PRO A 123 0.50 17.73 -5.66
N GLY A 124 -0.81 17.84 -5.75
CA GLY A 124 -1.63 17.15 -6.75
C GLY A 124 -1.81 15.63 -6.56
N LEU A 125 -1.23 15.06 -5.50
CA LEU A 125 -1.38 13.63 -5.23
C LEU A 125 -2.72 13.32 -4.56
N VAL A 126 -3.44 12.35 -5.11
CA VAL A 126 -4.61 11.73 -4.46
C VAL A 126 -4.20 10.38 -3.91
N VAL A 127 -4.51 10.12 -2.65
CA VAL A 127 -4.13 8.90 -1.93
C VAL A 127 -5.39 8.14 -1.47
N GLU A 128 -5.36 6.82 -1.56
CA GLU A 128 -6.36 5.91 -1.00
C GLU A 128 -5.65 4.79 -0.21
N ASN A 129 -6.20 4.41 0.94
CA ASN A 129 -5.69 3.30 1.73
C ASN A 129 -6.65 2.11 1.64
N TRP A 130 -6.15 0.95 1.20
CA TRP A 130 -6.92 -0.30 1.13
C TRP A 130 -6.68 -1.23 2.31
N ALA A 131 -5.65 -0.95 3.12
CA ALA A 131 -5.38 -1.72 4.32
C ALA A 131 -6.26 -1.23 5.47
N PRO A 132 -6.65 -2.09 6.42
CA PRO A 132 -7.40 -1.65 7.59
C PRO A 132 -6.56 -0.66 8.40
N SER A 133 -7.20 0.42 8.86
CA SER A 133 -6.56 1.35 9.80
C SER A 133 -6.18 0.61 11.08
N ALA A 134 -5.01 0.93 11.65
CA ALA A 134 -4.55 0.36 12.92
C ALA A 134 -5.57 0.54 14.08
N ALA A 135 -6.48 1.52 13.96
CA ALA A 135 -7.55 1.75 14.91
C ALA A 135 -8.70 0.71 14.83
N ALA A 136 -8.82 -0.03 13.71
CA ALA A 136 -9.89 -1.01 13.50
C ALA A 136 -9.55 -2.43 14.02
N THR A 137 -8.33 -2.67 14.46
CA THR A 137 -7.84 -3.97 14.96
C THR A 137 -7.84 -4.11 16.49
N ALA A 138 -8.39 -3.15 17.23
CA ALA A 138 -8.57 -3.33 18.67
C ALA A 138 -9.71 -4.33 18.91
N PRO A 139 -9.48 -5.50 19.58
CA PRO A 139 -10.55 -6.42 19.90
C PRO A 139 -11.53 -5.70 20.84
N SER A 140 -12.82 -5.65 20.46
CA SER A 140 -13.89 -5.20 21.33
C SER A 140 -13.85 -6.04 22.59
N LYS A 141 -13.54 -5.42 23.73
CA LYS A 141 -13.63 -6.06 25.04
C LYS A 141 -15.09 -6.46 25.26
N VAL A 142 -15.39 -7.72 25.06
CA VAL A 142 -16.65 -8.32 25.49
C VAL A 142 -16.67 -8.24 27.02
N SER A 143 -17.47 -7.33 27.54
CA SER A 143 -17.75 -7.20 28.97
C SER A 143 -18.45 -8.48 29.43
N LYS A 144 -17.73 -9.40 30.08
CA LYS A 144 -18.32 -10.50 30.82
C LYS A 144 -18.98 -9.92 32.07
N LYS A 145 -20.29 -9.76 31.99
CA LYS A 145 -21.17 -9.48 33.16
C LYS A 145 -21.04 -10.65 34.16
N ALA A 146 -20.49 -10.37 35.32
CA ALA A 146 -20.39 -11.34 36.42
C ALA A 146 -21.80 -11.76 36.91
N PRO A 147 -22.04 -13.02 37.27
CA PRO A 147 -23.34 -13.45 37.82
C PRO A 147 -23.53 -12.92 39.23
N ALA A 148 -24.72 -12.37 39.49
CA ALA A 148 -25.14 -11.87 40.80
C ALA A 148 -25.08 -12.95 41.89
N ARG A 149 -24.40 -12.65 43.01
CA ARG A 149 -24.40 -13.47 44.23
C ARG A 149 -25.79 -13.41 44.91
N LYS A 150 -26.38 -14.56 45.16
CA LYS A 150 -27.57 -14.69 46.01
C LYS A 150 -27.22 -14.37 47.48
N PRO A 151 -28.11 -13.70 48.23
CA PRO A 151 -27.89 -13.45 49.65
C PRO A 151 -28.13 -14.73 50.48
N PRO A 152 -27.47 -14.87 51.67
CA PRO A 152 -27.64 -16.07 52.52
C PRO A 152 -28.97 -16.01 53.28
N THR A 153 -29.65 -17.17 53.28
CA THR A 153 -30.84 -17.43 54.06
C THR A 153 -30.46 -17.55 55.54
N LYS A 154 -31.07 -16.76 56.40
CA LYS A 154 -31.00 -16.95 57.90
C LYS A 154 -31.96 -18.05 58.31
N VAL A 155 -31.47 -18.97 59.10
CA VAL A 155 -32.21 -19.84 59.97
C VAL A 155 -32.21 -19.22 61.35
#